data_fee70239cb66e944dbfa3f0486f73831
#
_entry.id   fee70239cb66e944dbfa3f0486f73831
#
_cell.length_a   1.000
_cell.length_b   1.000
_cell.length_c   1.000
_cell.angle_alpha   90.00
_cell.angle_beta   90.00
_cell.angle_gamma   90.00
#
_symmetry.space_group_name_H-M   'P 1'
#
loop_
_entity.id
_entity.type
_entity.pdbx_description
1 polymer ?
#
loop_
_entity_poly.entity_id
_entity_poly.type
_entity_poly.pdbx_seq_one_letter_code
_entity_poly.pdbx_strand_id
1 'polypeptide(L)'
;NIHEYDIFIEDMIRPDRIPYNIEENTRTEILGSKAYYFISNAPQTIFNPCPYGSSILNNSLHKDRNRPAIRIAFQAPYQLVKYVIRDINDYYSSQSIEHNNYEHLVDCCSSNMVGTEVKLCDCILSRVLFEPFLNDVSYCQIYEHPTVWDNNGEKRVKDDQFLPLLMNRTGGVVSYFFMSKNDIILVLPQTKRKRELLQKVMQEFLFKYFSGYFPEVEESLWLNQSIYYLPGQEELLREKEELIAEYNERLIALEEKIEMNSNEYSFLHKLLTATGDELVEACLEYFKWLGFKDVIDKDKELDKEFNEEDIQINTEDKGLLLVEIKGINGTSTDAQCSQIFKNVFRRREEQQRFDVFGLYIVNNERGVEPLSRTIPPFNQQQIKDAVNEKRGLCYTWQLFNLYFEIEDGIITKQEAQSILFNNGLIDFRP
;
A
#
# COMPACT_ATOMS: atom_id res chain seq x y z
N ASN A 1 40.39 5.11 -14.16
CA ASN A 1 39.89 4.40 -15.35
C ASN A 1 38.69 3.53 -14.96
N ILE A 2 37.47 3.95 -15.35
CA ILE A 2 36.21 3.25 -15.00
C ILE A 2 36.21 1.80 -15.52
N HIS A 3 36.77 1.55 -16.69
CA HIS A 3 36.80 0.23 -17.31
C HIS A 3 37.65 -0.82 -16.56
N GLU A 4 38.43 -0.41 -15.57
CA GLU A 4 39.24 -1.33 -14.72
C GLU A 4 38.44 -1.94 -13.58
N TYR A 5 37.22 -1.44 -13.30
CA TYR A 5 36.37 -1.90 -12.21
C TYR A 5 35.20 -2.72 -12.77
N ASP A 6 34.93 -3.85 -12.15
CA ASP A 6 33.84 -4.73 -12.54
C ASP A 6 32.51 -4.41 -11.84
N ILE A 7 32.57 -3.72 -10.70
CA ILE A 7 31.39 -3.39 -9.88
C ILE A 7 31.33 -1.90 -9.64
N PHE A 8 30.17 -1.31 -9.93
CA PHE A 8 29.86 0.09 -9.72
C PHE A 8 28.72 0.23 -8.72
N ILE A 9 28.95 0.97 -7.65
CA ILE A 9 27.93 1.28 -6.63
C ILE A 9 27.74 2.79 -6.66
N GLU A 10 26.52 3.22 -6.93
CA GLU A 10 26.18 4.62 -7.02
C GLU A 10 25.02 4.97 -6.07
N ASP A 11 25.22 6.02 -5.26
CA ASP A 11 24.13 6.72 -4.61
C ASP A 11 23.79 7.96 -5.42
N MET A 12 22.68 7.92 -6.15
CA MET A 12 22.28 8.99 -7.04
C MET A 12 21.78 10.23 -6.27
N ILE A 13 21.40 10.07 -4.97
CA ILE A 13 21.13 11.21 -4.06
C ILE A 13 22.36 11.43 -3.19
N ARG A 14 23.03 12.57 -3.38
CA ARG A 14 24.15 13.01 -2.55
C ARG A 14 23.73 14.17 -1.66
N PRO A 15 23.70 13.97 -0.33
CA PRO A 15 23.35 15.05 0.61
C PRO A 15 24.40 16.15 0.73
N ASP A 16 25.64 15.86 0.36
CA ASP A 16 26.81 16.72 0.49
C ASP A 16 27.15 17.53 -0.79
N ARG A 17 26.23 17.58 -1.75
CA ARG A 17 26.40 18.44 -2.92
C ARG A 17 26.37 19.90 -2.50
N ILE A 18 27.47 20.59 -2.81
CA ILE A 18 27.51 22.05 -2.69
C ILE A 18 26.44 22.62 -3.63
N PRO A 19 25.48 23.43 -3.11
CA PRO A 19 24.51 24.08 -3.94
C PRO A 19 25.21 24.92 -4.98
N TYR A 20 24.95 24.63 -6.22
CA TYR A 20 25.56 25.39 -7.31
C TYR A 20 24.69 26.60 -7.63
N ASN A 21 25.31 27.75 -7.85
CA ASN A 21 24.60 28.96 -8.23
C ASN A 21 24.14 28.84 -9.69
N ILE A 22 22.85 28.53 -9.87
CA ILE A 22 22.24 28.34 -11.19
C ILE A 22 22.29 29.64 -12.04
N GLU A 23 22.25 30.80 -11.38
CA GLU A 23 22.25 32.12 -12.06
C GLU A 23 23.58 32.40 -12.75
N GLU A 24 24.69 31.93 -12.21
CA GLU A 24 26.03 32.12 -12.78
C GLU A 24 26.26 31.28 -14.03
N ASN A 25 25.54 30.16 -14.20
CA ASN A 25 25.80 29.17 -15.23
C ASN A 25 24.64 28.93 -16.19
N THR A 26 23.45 29.45 -15.91
CA THR A 26 22.30 29.39 -16.82
C THR A 26 22.20 30.71 -17.57
N ARG A 27 22.41 30.70 -18.88
CA ARG A 27 22.35 31.93 -19.68
C ARG A 27 21.00 32.17 -20.37
N THR A 28 20.21 31.11 -20.65
CA THR A 28 18.92 31.24 -21.34
C THR A 28 17.98 30.09 -21.02
N GLU A 29 16.67 30.40 -20.91
CA GLU A 29 15.60 29.41 -21.05
C GLU A 29 15.24 29.26 -22.53
N ILE A 30 15.38 28.09 -23.09
CA ILE A 30 14.94 27.78 -24.45
C ILE A 30 13.74 26.85 -24.35
N LEU A 31 12.56 27.30 -24.79
CA LEU A 31 11.30 26.52 -24.81
C LEU A 31 10.92 25.92 -23.45
N GLY A 32 11.10 26.66 -22.37
CA GLY A 32 10.74 26.19 -21.00
C GLY A 32 11.71 25.22 -20.37
N SER A 33 12.82 24.86 -21.04
CA SER A 33 13.88 24.04 -20.49
C SER A 33 15.12 24.88 -20.13
N LYS A 34 15.75 24.55 -18.99
CA LYS A 34 16.98 25.21 -18.57
C LYS A 34 18.15 24.71 -19.43
N ALA A 35 18.84 25.62 -20.10
CA ALA A 35 20.04 25.34 -20.87
C ALA A 35 21.29 25.75 -20.08
N TYR A 36 22.24 24.84 -19.96
CA TYR A 36 23.53 25.09 -19.28
C TYR A 36 24.63 25.20 -20.32
N TYR A 37 25.46 26.25 -20.17
CA TYR A 37 26.60 26.47 -21.04
C TYR A 37 27.88 26.00 -20.34
N PHE A 38 28.68 25.19 -21.00
CA PHE A 38 30.01 24.88 -20.54
C PHE A 38 30.99 24.88 -21.70
N ILE A 39 32.24 25.14 -21.37
CA ILE A 39 33.33 25.14 -22.34
C ILE A 39 33.91 23.73 -22.38
N SER A 40 34.12 23.18 -23.55
CA SER A 40 34.46 21.79 -23.78
C SER A 40 35.68 21.24 -23.03
N ASN A 41 36.63 22.12 -22.68
CA ASN A 41 37.84 21.77 -21.93
C ASN A 41 37.76 22.00 -20.41
N ALA A 42 36.59 22.37 -19.90
CA ALA A 42 36.37 22.59 -18.48
C ALA A 42 35.07 21.92 -17.98
N PRO A 43 34.90 20.59 -18.19
CA PRO A 43 33.68 19.87 -17.84
C PRO A 43 33.38 19.86 -16.33
N GLN A 44 34.38 20.03 -15.49
CA GLN A 44 34.23 20.15 -14.03
C GLN A 44 33.45 21.38 -13.58
N THR A 45 33.25 22.36 -14.43
CA THR A 45 32.46 23.57 -14.17
C THR A 45 30.99 23.44 -14.52
N ILE A 46 30.58 22.29 -15.02
CA ILE A 46 29.20 22.02 -15.38
C ILE A 46 28.35 21.95 -14.10
N PHE A 47 27.29 22.74 -14.08
CA PHE A 47 26.28 22.60 -13.06
C PHE A 47 25.39 21.36 -13.31
N ASN A 48 24.98 20.71 -12.20
CA ASN A 48 24.27 19.46 -12.26
C ASN A 48 24.94 18.43 -13.22
N PRO A 49 26.13 17.97 -12.89
CA PRO A 49 26.90 17.10 -13.76
C PRO A 49 26.35 15.67 -13.87
N CYS A 50 25.32 15.31 -13.08
CA CYS A 50 24.81 13.95 -12.98
C CYS A 50 24.27 13.38 -14.30
N PRO A 51 23.40 14.08 -15.03
CA PRO A 51 22.91 13.55 -16.29
C PRO A 51 24.04 13.37 -17.32
N TYR A 52 24.95 14.35 -17.40
CA TYR A 52 26.12 14.22 -18.27
C TYR A 52 27.10 13.13 -17.82
N GLY A 53 27.30 13.00 -16.50
CA GLY A 53 28.09 11.92 -15.90
C GLY A 53 27.51 10.54 -16.18
N SER A 54 26.18 10.40 -16.14
CA SER A 54 25.47 9.19 -16.50
C SER A 54 25.75 8.77 -17.94
N SER A 55 25.72 9.71 -18.88
CA SER A 55 26.06 9.47 -20.27
C SER A 55 27.52 9.03 -20.47
N ILE A 56 28.48 9.71 -19.81
CA ILE A 56 29.88 9.33 -19.82
C ILE A 56 30.09 7.93 -19.25
N LEU A 57 29.41 7.61 -18.14
CA LEU A 57 29.48 6.31 -17.50
C LEU A 57 28.96 5.23 -18.44
N ASN A 58 27.79 5.43 -19.04
CA ASN A 58 27.21 4.52 -20.02
C ASN A 58 28.19 4.22 -21.18
N ASN A 59 28.75 5.25 -21.77
CA ASN A 59 29.73 5.08 -22.87
C ASN A 59 31.01 4.36 -22.43
N SER A 60 31.41 4.47 -21.16
CA SER A 60 32.63 3.87 -20.62
C SER A 60 32.44 2.43 -20.15
N LEU A 61 31.23 2.08 -19.70
CA LEU A 61 30.93 0.75 -19.14
C LEU A 61 30.98 -0.36 -20.18
N HIS A 62 30.73 -0.06 -21.45
CA HIS A 62 30.72 -1.03 -22.53
C HIS A 62 32.06 -1.17 -23.29
N LYS A 63 33.05 -0.34 -22.95
CA LYS A 63 34.35 -0.37 -23.64
C LYS A 63 35.27 -1.46 -23.09
N ASP A 64 35.90 -2.18 -23.98
CA ASP A 64 37.05 -3.07 -23.70
C ASP A 64 36.85 -4.07 -22.56
N ARG A 65 35.62 -4.61 -22.41
CA ARG A 65 35.27 -5.56 -21.37
C ARG A 65 35.05 -6.97 -21.92
N ASN A 66 35.60 -7.94 -21.23
CA ASN A 66 35.36 -9.36 -21.53
C ASN A 66 34.06 -9.87 -20.86
N ARG A 67 33.53 -9.13 -19.89
CA ARG A 67 32.28 -9.42 -19.15
C ARG A 67 31.55 -8.13 -18.78
N PRO A 68 30.21 -8.16 -18.62
CA PRO A 68 29.45 -6.97 -18.26
C PRO A 68 29.83 -6.45 -16.86
N ALA A 69 29.79 -5.13 -16.69
CA ALA A 69 29.94 -4.53 -15.37
C ALA A 69 28.67 -4.71 -14.55
N ILE A 70 28.82 -4.99 -13.25
CA ILE A 70 27.70 -5.01 -12.30
C ILE A 70 27.45 -3.58 -11.83
N ARG A 71 26.23 -3.09 -12.04
CA ARG A 71 25.81 -1.74 -11.63
C ARG A 71 24.77 -1.82 -10.54
N ILE A 72 25.02 -1.17 -9.40
CA ILE A 72 24.12 -1.07 -8.25
C ILE A 72 23.86 0.40 -8.03
N ALA A 73 22.62 0.85 -8.22
CA ALA A 73 22.26 2.25 -8.11
C ALA A 73 21.13 2.44 -7.06
N PHE A 74 21.37 3.29 -6.06
CA PHE A 74 20.29 3.84 -5.24
C PHE A 74 19.59 4.95 -6.01
N GLN A 75 18.30 4.82 -6.21
CA GLN A 75 17.49 5.70 -7.04
C GLN A 75 17.51 7.17 -6.60
N ALA A 76 17.31 8.08 -7.55
CA ALA A 76 17.06 9.50 -7.34
C ALA A 76 15.88 9.95 -8.20
N PRO A 77 15.32 11.14 -8.00
CA PRO A 77 14.36 11.71 -8.93
C PRO A 77 14.94 11.80 -10.34
N TYR A 78 14.14 11.46 -11.34
CA TYR A 78 14.53 11.59 -12.74
C TYR A 78 14.80 13.05 -13.08
N GLN A 79 15.92 13.28 -13.73
CA GLN A 79 16.37 14.61 -14.15
C GLN A 79 16.79 14.57 -15.62
N LEU A 80 16.15 15.38 -16.44
CA LEU A 80 16.54 15.63 -17.83
C LEU A 80 17.16 17.01 -17.90
N VAL A 81 18.38 17.11 -18.41
CA VAL A 81 19.10 18.38 -18.53
C VAL A 81 19.58 18.57 -19.95
N LYS A 82 19.34 19.76 -20.49
CA LYS A 82 19.83 20.19 -21.78
C LYS A 82 21.12 20.97 -21.59
N TYR A 83 22.20 20.46 -22.15
CA TYR A 83 23.51 21.11 -22.16
C TYR A 83 23.75 21.80 -23.49
N VAL A 84 24.32 23.03 -23.43
CA VAL A 84 24.79 23.70 -24.62
C VAL A 84 26.32 23.76 -24.54
N ILE A 85 26.98 22.98 -25.39
CA ILE A 85 28.43 22.88 -25.46
C ILE A 85 28.95 23.90 -26.47
N ARG A 86 29.91 24.73 -26.07
CA ARG A 86 30.61 25.65 -26.96
C ARG A 86 32.06 25.24 -27.11
N ASP A 87 32.55 25.29 -28.32
CA ASP A 87 33.97 25.14 -28.59
C ASP A 87 34.69 26.46 -28.25
N ILE A 88 35.86 26.37 -27.59
CA ILE A 88 36.70 27.52 -27.28
C ILE A 88 37.29 28.16 -28.55
N ASN A 89 37.61 27.33 -29.55
CA ASN A 89 38.25 27.76 -30.76
C ASN A 89 37.23 28.26 -31.80
N ASP A 90 35.97 27.92 -31.66
CA ASP A 90 34.87 28.39 -32.50
C ASP A 90 33.69 28.89 -31.64
N TYR A 91 33.70 30.13 -31.28
CA TYR A 91 32.69 30.77 -30.45
C TYR A 91 31.26 30.70 -31.01
N TYR A 92 31.13 30.54 -32.32
CA TYR A 92 29.85 30.43 -33.01
C TYR A 92 29.35 29.00 -33.15
N SER A 93 30.19 28.01 -32.94
CA SER A 93 29.83 26.62 -32.92
C SER A 93 29.29 26.21 -31.56
N SER A 94 28.02 25.81 -31.51
CA SER A 94 27.42 25.26 -30.30
C SER A 94 26.60 24.02 -30.61
N GLN A 95 26.79 22.96 -29.84
CA GLN A 95 25.95 21.76 -29.86
C GLN A 95 25.02 21.75 -28.65
N SER A 96 23.77 21.38 -28.89
CA SER A 96 22.79 21.15 -27.82
C SER A 96 22.56 19.67 -27.69
N ILE A 97 22.78 19.13 -26.52
CA ILE A 97 22.55 17.70 -26.18
C ILE A 97 21.71 17.62 -24.91
N GLU A 98 20.85 16.61 -24.85
CA GLU A 98 20.03 16.31 -23.68
C GLU A 98 20.52 15.01 -23.07
N HIS A 99 20.69 15.00 -21.75
CA HIS A 99 21.07 13.83 -20.98
C HIS A 99 20.20 13.71 -19.74
N ASN A 100 19.96 12.46 -19.32
CA ASN A 100 19.27 12.17 -18.07
C ASN A 100 20.18 11.39 -17.12
N ASN A 101 19.83 11.38 -15.84
CA ASN A 101 20.65 10.75 -14.81
C ASN A 101 20.50 9.19 -14.78
N TYR A 102 19.72 8.61 -15.67
CA TYR A 102 19.48 7.16 -15.77
C TYR A 102 20.04 6.52 -17.05
N GLU A 103 20.76 7.26 -17.90
CA GLU A 103 21.27 6.75 -19.19
C GLU A 103 22.17 5.53 -19.09
N HIS A 104 22.83 5.33 -17.94
CA HIS A 104 23.69 4.18 -17.69
C HIS A 104 22.93 2.98 -17.09
N LEU A 105 21.62 3.09 -16.89
CA LEU A 105 20.73 2.04 -16.41
C LEU A 105 19.81 1.58 -17.55
N VAL A 106 18.86 0.71 -17.24
CA VAL A 106 17.86 0.24 -18.23
C VAL A 106 16.94 1.40 -18.60
N ASP A 107 16.74 1.57 -19.90
CA ASP A 107 15.71 2.50 -20.41
C ASP A 107 14.31 1.88 -20.20
N CYS A 108 13.80 1.98 -18.98
CA CYS A 108 12.43 1.68 -18.66
C CYS A 108 11.70 2.98 -18.40
N CYS A 109 10.49 3.13 -18.97
CA CYS A 109 9.65 4.28 -18.72
C CYS A 109 9.56 4.51 -17.21
N SER A 110 9.90 5.71 -16.76
CA SER A 110 9.97 6.02 -15.37
C SER A 110 9.20 7.29 -15.05
N SER A 111 8.63 7.37 -13.87
CA SER A 111 7.94 8.58 -13.38
C SER A 111 8.34 8.91 -11.96
N ASN A 112 8.50 10.22 -11.70
CA ASN A 112 8.76 10.71 -10.35
C ASN A 112 7.55 10.46 -9.46
N MET A 113 7.71 9.63 -8.45
CA MET A 113 6.71 9.37 -7.42
C MET A 113 7.42 9.10 -6.10
N VAL A 114 7.05 9.82 -5.06
CA VAL A 114 7.64 9.70 -3.72
C VAL A 114 6.72 8.91 -2.82
N GLY A 115 7.28 7.97 -2.06
CA GLY A 115 6.53 7.19 -1.10
C GLY A 115 7.42 6.31 -0.23
N THR A 116 6.79 5.66 0.74
CA THR A 116 7.45 4.72 1.69
C THR A 116 6.78 3.36 1.73
N GLU A 117 5.56 3.26 1.21
CA GLU A 117 4.82 2.01 1.22
C GLU A 117 5.20 1.14 0.02
N VAL A 118 5.81 0.01 0.32
CA VAL A 118 6.25 -0.97 -0.66
C VAL A 118 5.81 -2.37 -0.25
N LYS A 119 5.70 -3.25 -1.25
CA LYS A 119 5.47 -4.69 -1.06
C LYS A 119 6.52 -5.48 -1.81
N LEU A 120 6.85 -6.66 -1.27
CA LEU A 120 7.72 -7.62 -1.92
C LEU A 120 7.06 -8.17 -3.20
N CYS A 121 7.88 -8.42 -4.21
CA CYS A 121 7.46 -9.22 -5.36
C CYS A 121 7.61 -10.71 -5.03
N ASP A 122 6.84 -11.55 -5.72
CA ASP A 122 6.86 -13.00 -5.50
C ASP A 122 8.10 -13.65 -6.12
N CYS A 123 9.28 -13.36 -5.56
CA CYS A 123 10.54 -13.99 -5.90
C CYS A 123 11.46 -14.07 -4.68
N ILE A 124 12.31 -15.09 -4.65
CA ILE A 124 13.24 -15.35 -3.54
C ILE A 124 14.17 -14.16 -3.33
N LEU A 125 14.68 -13.56 -4.38
CA LEU A 125 15.62 -12.43 -4.30
C LEU A 125 14.99 -11.21 -3.63
N SER A 126 13.72 -10.92 -3.90
CA SER A 126 12.98 -9.85 -3.25
C SER A 126 12.93 -10.04 -1.72
N ARG A 127 12.52 -11.21 -1.27
CA ARG A 127 12.46 -11.54 0.17
C ARG A 127 13.84 -11.45 0.81
N VAL A 128 14.83 -12.14 0.23
CA VAL A 128 16.20 -12.19 0.77
C VAL A 128 16.78 -10.79 0.93
N LEU A 129 16.61 -9.91 -0.02
CA LEU A 129 17.21 -8.57 0.04
C LEU A 129 16.41 -7.59 0.90
N PHE A 130 15.08 -7.60 0.82
CA PHE A 130 14.28 -6.46 1.29
C PHE A 130 13.39 -6.71 2.49
N GLU A 131 13.10 -7.95 2.86
CA GLU A 131 12.23 -8.24 4.01
C GLU A 131 12.63 -7.50 5.30
N PRO A 132 13.93 -7.40 5.70
CA PRO A 132 14.32 -6.67 6.90
C PRO A 132 14.28 -5.14 6.76
N PHE A 133 13.98 -4.61 5.56
CA PHE A 133 14.05 -3.18 5.24
C PHE A 133 12.71 -2.58 4.83
N LEU A 134 11.62 -3.35 4.79
CA LEU A 134 10.32 -2.88 4.27
C LEU A 134 9.82 -1.60 4.93
N ASN A 135 10.05 -1.44 6.23
CA ASN A 135 9.64 -0.26 6.99
C ASN A 135 10.64 0.91 6.92
N ASP A 136 11.82 0.69 6.34
CA ASP A 136 12.91 1.67 6.31
C ASP A 136 13.17 2.21 4.90
N VAL A 137 12.51 1.67 3.88
CA VAL A 137 12.71 2.10 2.49
C VAL A 137 11.84 3.31 2.15
N SER A 138 12.37 4.13 1.29
CA SER A 138 11.63 5.19 0.61
C SER A 138 12.00 5.20 -0.87
N TYR A 139 11.07 5.64 -1.70
CA TYR A 139 11.31 5.76 -3.14
C TYR A 139 10.92 7.14 -3.64
N CYS A 140 11.59 7.56 -4.70
CA CYS A 140 11.33 8.83 -5.38
C CYS A 140 11.11 8.63 -6.89
N GLN A 141 11.19 7.38 -7.35
CA GLN A 141 11.02 6.99 -8.73
C GLN A 141 10.31 5.65 -8.80
N ILE A 142 9.40 5.50 -9.76
CA ILE A 142 8.80 4.21 -10.14
C ILE A 142 9.10 3.90 -11.59
N TYR A 143 9.14 2.62 -11.90
CA TYR A 143 9.48 2.10 -13.23
C TYR A 143 8.32 1.28 -13.77
N GLU A 144 8.19 1.25 -15.10
CA GLU A 144 7.31 0.34 -15.78
C GLU A 144 8.10 -0.91 -16.20
N HIS A 145 7.44 -2.05 -16.21
CA HIS A 145 8.06 -3.28 -16.70
C HIS A 145 8.29 -3.15 -18.21
N PRO A 146 9.54 -3.22 -18.69
CA PRO A 146 9.83 -3.10 -20.11
C PRO A 146 9.16 -4.24 -20.89
N THR A 147 8.85 -3.96 -22.15
CA THR A 147 8.26 -4.94 -23.06
C THR A 147 9.13 -5.11 -24.29
N VAL A 148 9.26 -6.34 -24.74
CA VAL A 148 9.96 -6.74 -25.98
C VAL A 148 8.98 -7.39 -26.95
N TRP A 149 9.34 -7.43 -28.24
CA TRP A 149 8.57 -8.22 -29.18
C TRP A 149 8.79 -9.71 -28.91
N ASP A 150 7.72 -10.49 -29.00
CA ASP A 150 7.82 -11.95 -28.91
C ASP A 150 8.69 -12.51 -30.09
N ASN A 151 9.08 -13.78 -30.00
CA ASN A 151 9.94 -14.42 -30.97
C ASN A 151 9.37 -14.43 -32.39
N ASN A 152 8.06 -14.24 -32.54
CA ASN A 152 7.37 -14.18 -33.82
C ASN A 152 7.20 -12.74 -34.33
N GLY A 153 7.46 -11.72 -33.49
CA GLY A 153 7.27 -10.32 -33.83
C GLY A 153 5.79 -9.88 -33.87
N GLU A 154 4.86 -10.67 -33.29
CA GLU A 154 3.42 -10.45 -33.41
C GLU A 154 2.84 -9.60 -32.25
N LYS A 155 3.43 -9.73 -31.06
CA LYS A 155 2.95 -9.00 -29.87
C LYS A 155 4.09 -8.57 -28.96
N ARG A 156 3.85 -7.51 -28.18
CA ARG A 156 4.74 -7.13 -27.09
C ARG A 156 4.46 -7.97 -25.86
N VAL A 157 5.50 -8.55 -25.29
CA VAL A 157 5.49 -9.33 -24.04
C VAL A 157 6.42 -8.66 -23.03
N LYS A 158 6.24 -8.96 -21.76
CA LYS A 158 7.15 -8.48 -20.70
C LYS A 158 8.54 -9.03 -20.95
N ASP A 159 9.56 -8.21 -20.73
CA ASP A 159 10.96 -8.61 -20.87
C ASP A 159 11.35 -9.53 -19.69
N ASP A 160 11.69 -10.78 -20.00
CA ASP A 160 12.09 -11.79 -19.00
C ASP A 160 13.43 -11.47 -18.35
N GLN A 161 14.22 -10.55 -18.91
CA GLN A 161 15.49 -10.09 -18.34
C GLN A 161 15.29 -9.09 -17.21
N PHE A 162 14.07 -8.56 -17.06
CA PHE A 162 13.70 -7.58 -16.02
C PHE A 162 12.91 -8.25 -14.91
N LEU A 163 13.48 -8.29 -13.70
CA LEU A 163 12.88 -8.89 -12.52
C LEU A 163 12.49 -7.78 -11.51
N PRO A 164 11.21 -7.49 -11.34
CA PRO A 164 10.75 -6.59 -10.27
C PRO A 164 11.06 -7.19 -8.90
N LEU A 165 11.55 -6.37 -7.97
CA LEU A 165 11.87 -6.78 -6.60
C LEU A 165 10.95 -6.14 -5.56
N LEU A 166 10.62 -4.86 -5.74
CA LEU A 166 9.66 -4.14 -4.90
C LEU A 166 8.65 -3.41 -5.78
N MET A 167 7.40 -3.37 -5.32
CA MET A 167 6.33 -2.59 -5.95
C MET A 167 5.69 -1.66 -4.92
N ASN A 168 5.15 -0.54 -5.38
CA ASN A 168 4.29 0.32 -4.59
C ASN A 168 2.82 -0.19 -4.57
N ARG A 169 1.94 0.51 -3.87
CA ARG A 169 0.49 0.17 -3.81
C ARG A 169 -0.21 0.13 -5.16
N THR A 170 0.22 0.97 -6.11
CA THR A 170 -0.40 1.09 -7.44
C THR A 170 0.16 0.11 -8.47
N GLY A 171 1.12 -0.74 -8.08
CA GLY A 171 1.75 -1.72 -8.96
C GLY A 171 2.94 -1.18 -9.76
N GLY A 172 3.37 0.06 -9.50
CA GLY A 172 4.62 0.60 -10.05
C GLY A 172 5.84 -0.07 -9.44
N VAL A 173 6.83 -0.43 -10.25
CA VAL A 173 8.06 -1.07 -9.77
C VAL A 173 8.94 -0.04 -9.08
N VAL A 174 9.36 -0.31 -7.85
CA VAL A 174 10.23 0.55 -7.03
C VAL A 174 11.67 0.08 -7.09
N SER A 175 11.91 -1.21 -7.18
CA SER A 175 13.25 -1.81 -7.25
C SER A 175 13.22 -2.96 -8.23
N TYR A 176 14.30 -3.12 -8.99
CA TYR A 176 14.40 -4.20 -9.98
C TYR A 176 15.82 -4.70 -10.13
N PHE A 177 15.93 -5.92 -10.61
CA PHE A 177 17.15 -6.52 -11.15
C PHE A 177 16.96 -6.72 -12.64
N PHE A 178 17.98 -6.37 -13.41
CA PHE A 178 18.02 -6.59 -14.87
C PHE A 178 19.33 -7.29 -15.26
N MET A 179 19.23 -8.30 -16.09
CA MET A 179 20.40 -9.02 -16.56
C MET A 179 20.27 -9.37 -18.02
N SER A 180 21.19 -8.85 -18.83
CA SER A 180 21.35 -9.18 -20.23
C SER A 180 22.77 -9.70 -20.51
N LYS A 181 23.06 -9.99 -21.76
CA LYS A 181 24.43 -10.36 -22.17
C LYS A 181 25.47 -9.27 -21.85
N ASN A 182 25.05 -8.00 -21.89
CA ASN A 182 25.94 -6.84 -21.77
C ASN A 182 25.77 -6.07 -20.47
N ASP A 183 24.72 -6.31 -19.73
CA ASP A 183 24.33 -5.50 -18.57
C ASP A 183 23.89 -6.35 -17.38
N ILE A 184 24.38 -6.01 -16.21
CA ILE A 184 23.92 -6.52 -14.91
C ILE A 184 23.61 -5.30 -14.03
N ILE A 185 22.34 -5.06 -13.75
CA ILE A 185 21.87 -3.84 -13.10
C ILE A 185 20.94 -4.18 -11.94
N LEU A 186 21.22 -3.60 -10.77
CA LEU A 186 20.37 -3.67 -9.60
C LEU A 186 20.03 -2.23 -9.16
N VAL A 187 18.78 -1.86 -9.29
CA VAL A 187 18.28 -0.56 -8.80
C VAL A 187 17.61 -0.75 -7.44
N LEU A 188 18.09 -0.01 -6.46
CA LEU A 188 17.67 -0.06 -5.07
C LEU A 188 16.88 1.20 -4.68
N PRO A 189 15.90 1.08 -3.79
CA PRO A 189 15.25 2.25 -3.19
C PRO A 189 16.21 2.96 -2.24
N GLN A 190 15.84 4.16 -1.81
CA GLN A 190 16.57 4.86 -0.74
C GLN A 190 16.24 4.24 0.63
N THR A 191 17.22 4.20 1.52
CA THR A 191 17.07 3.76 2.92
C THR A 191 18.12 4.43 3.80
N LYS A 192 17.81 4.61 5.08
CA LYS A 192 18.81 5.05 6.07
C LYS A 192 19.86 3.97 6.37
N ARG A 193 19.51 2.69 6.08
CA ARG A 193 20.35 1.51 6.33
C ARG A 193 21.10 1.04 5.09
N LYS A 194 21.58 1.96 4.24
CA LYS A 194 22.25 1.64 2.96
C LYS A 194 23.40 0.67 3.11
N ARG A 195 24.22 0.84 4.16
CA ARG A 195 25.37 -0.05 4.44
C ARG A 195 24.93 -1.49 4.65
N GLU A 196 23.90 -1.71 5.48
CA GLU A 196 23.39 -3.04 5.79
C GLU A 196 22.75 -3.69 4.55
N LEU A 197 21.98 -2.90 3.78
CA LEU A 197 21.40 -3.39 2.53
C LEU A 197 22.51 -3.78 1.52
N LEU A 198 23.57 -2.98 1.37
CA LEU A 198 24.69 -3.31 0.50
C LEU A 198 25.44 -4.54 0.98
N GLN A 199 25.66 -4.69 2.29
CA GLN A 199 26.27 -5.92 2.85
C GLN A 199 25.44 -7.14 2.48
N LYS A 200 24.12 -7.04 2.59
CA LYS A 200 23.20 -8.13 2.21
C LYS A 200 23.21 -8.40 0.70
N VAL A 201 23.24 -7.37 -0.14
CA VAL A 201 23.41 -7.51 -1.59
C VAL A 201 24.73 -8.22 -1.92
N MET A 202 25.82 -7.85 -1.27
CA MET A 202 27.12 -8.52 -1.51
C MET A 202 27.08 -9.99 -1.09
N GLN A 203 26.66 -10.28 0.14
CA GLN A 203 26.74 -11.62 0.74
C GLN A 203 25.69 -12.57 0.18
N GLU A 204 24.43 -12.13 0.08
CA GLU A 204 23.31 -13.01 -0.27
C GLU A 204 23.03 -13.06 -1.77
N PHE A 205 23.52 -12.10 -2.54
CA PHE A 205 23.27 -12.04 -3.96
C PHE A 205 24.55 -12.12 -4.80
N LEU A 206 25.48 -11.16 -4.67
CA LEU A 206 26.63 -11.12 -5.58
C LEU A 206 27.59 -12.28 -5.36
N PHE A 207 27.96 -12.62 -4.15
CA PHE A 207 28.88 -13.74 -3.88
C PHE A 207 28.27 -15.09 -4.26
N LYS A 208 26.95 -15.25 -4.20
CA LYS A 208 26.27 -16.50 -4.54
C LYS A 208 26.07 -16.67 -6.05
N TYR A 209 25.70 -15.63 -6.76
CA TYR A 209 25.29 -15.73 -8.17
C TYR A 209 26.33 -15.19 -9.14
N PHE A 210 27.29 -14.42 -8.66
CA PHE A 210 28.35 -13.79 -9.46
C PHE A 210 29.74 -14.05 -8.90
N SER A 211 29.97 -15.23 -8.35
CA SER A 211 31.26 -15.63 -7.70
C SER A 211 32.46 -15.36 -8.60
N GLY A 212 32.35 -15.56 -9.90
CA GLY A 212 33.43 -15.28 -10.85
C GLY A 212 33.91 -13.83 -10.92
N TYR A 213 33.21 -12.88 -10.29
CA TYR A 213 33.66 -11.49 -10.08
C TYR A 213 34.50 -11.32 -8.80
N PHE A 214 34.58 -12.36 -7.97
CA PHE A 214 35.22 -12.32 -6.67
C PHE A 214 36.16 -13.51 -6.49
N PRO A 215 37.30 -13.54 -7.21
CA PRO A 215 38.21 -14.70 -7.20
C PRO A 215 38.70 -15.04 -5.79
N GLU A 216 38.95 -14.04 -4.94
CA GLU A 216 39.36 -14.28 -3.55
C GLU A 216 38.27 -14.94 -2.69
N VAL A 217 36.99 -14.65 -2.98
CA VAL A 217 35.84 -15.29 -2.33
C VAL A 217 35.67 -16.70 -2.88
N GLU A 218 35.84 -16.91 -4.17
CA GLU A 218 35.79 -18.22 -4.83
C GLU A 218 36.89 -19.16 -4.28
N GLU A 219 38.10 -18.63 -4.11
CA GLU A 219 39.21 -19.37 -3.51
C GLU A 219 38.93 -19.84 -2.07
N SER A 220 38.04 -19.16 -1.33
CA SER A 220 37.67 -19.50 0.04
C SER A 220 36.30 -20.17 0.20
N LEU A 221 35.49 -20.28 -0.86
CA LEU A 221 34.18 -20.94 -0.81
C LEU A 221 34.22 -22.40 -0.38
N TRP A 222 35.36 -23.07 -0.62
CA TRP A 222 35.56 -24.45 -0.14
C TRP A 222 35.56 -24.60 1.39
N LEU A 223 35.84 -23.52 2.12
CA LEU A 223 35.73 -23.51 3.61
C LEU A 223 34.28 -23.70 4.09
N ASN A 224 33.28 -23.44 3.23
CA ASN A 224 31.89 -23.71 3.55
C ASN A 224 31.45 -25.17 3.32
N GLN A 225 32.36 -26.04 2.88
CA GLN A 225 32.08 -27.46 2.80
C GLN A 225 32.28 -28.10 4.21
N SER A 226 31.40 -29.03 4.54
CA SER A 226 31.35 -29.63 5.90
C SER A 226 32.68 -30.23 6.36
N ILE A 227 33.50 -30.66 5.42
CA ILE A 227 34.85 -31.23 5.71
C ILE A 227 35.82 -30.20 6.31
N TYR A 228 35.56 -28.91 6.13
CA TYR A 228 36.39 -27.81 6.61
C TYR A 228 35.72 -27.00 7.72
N TYR A 229 34.59 -27.47 8.25
CA TYR A 229 33.91 -26.78 9.34
C TYR A 229 34.76 -26.73 10.59
N LEU A 230 34.69 -25.62 11.30
CA LEU A 230 35.29 -25.43 12.60
C LEU A 230 34.58 -26.31 13.64
N PRO A 231 35.25 -26.66 14.74
CA PRO A 231 34.64 -27.43 15.83
C PRO A 231 33.35 -26.79 16.31
N GLY A 232 32.25 -27.54 16.27
CA GLY A 232 30.91 -27.08 16.63
C GLY A 232 30.16 -26.27 15.56
N GLN A 233 30.76 -25.93 14.42
CA GLN A 233 30.14 -25.10 13.38
C GLN A 233 28.92 -25.78 12.76
N GLU A 234 28.99 -27.10 12.53
CA GLU A 234 27.87 -27.85 11.93
C GLU A 234 26.64 -27.85 12.86
N GLU A 235 26.86 -28.00 14.17
CA GLU A 235 25.78 -27.93 15.16
C GLU A 235 25.12 -26.53 15.20
N LEU A 236 25.93 -25.47 15.18
CA LEU A 236 25.43 -24.09 15.18
C LEU A 236 24.68 -23.75 13.88
N LEU A 237 25.14 -24.27 12.74
CA LEU A 237 24.43 -24.08 11.47
C LEU A 237 23.08 -24.81 11.48
N ARG A 238 23.02 -26.02 12.01
CA ARG A 238 21.77 -26.78 12.15
C ARG A 238 20.81 -26.09 13.11
N GLU A 239 21.29 -25.66 14.28
CA GLU A 239 20.46 -24.90 15.25
C GLU A 239 19.90 -23.61 14.63
N LYS A 240 20.70 -22.90 13.84
CA LYS A 240 20.25 -21.74 13.09
C LYS A 240 19.15 -22.08 12.08
N GLU A 241 19.28 -23.17 11.33
CA GLU A 241 18.28 -23.60 10.34
C GLU A 241 16.98 -24.03 11.02
N GLU A 242 17.07 -24.78 12.13
CA GLU A 242 15.92 -25.19 12.94
C GLU A 242 15.18 -23.96 13.50
N LEU A 243 15.91 -22.96 14.02
CA LEU A 243 15.33 -21.73 14.54
C LEU A 243 14.60 -20.92 13.44
N ILE A 244 15.19 -20.85 12.24
CA ILE A 244 14.58 -20.18 11.09
C ILE A 244 13.30 -20.92 10.66
N ALA A 245 13.33 -22.25 10.65
CA ALA A 245 12.16 -23.06 10.30
C ALA A 245 11.03 -22.87 11.32
N GLU A 246 11.33 -22.93 12.64
CA GLU A 246 10.37 -22.69 13.71
C GLU A 246 9.76 -21.25 13.62
N TYR A 247 10.62 -20.26 13.38
CA TYR A 247 10.16 -18.88 13.21
C TYR A 247 9.17 -18.72 12.05
N ASN A 248 9.49 -19.31 10.90
CA ASN A 248 8.63 -19.24 9.72
C ASN A 248 7.31 -19.96 9.93
N GLU A 249 7.32 -21.13 10.55
CA GLU A 249 6.09 -21.87 10.90
C GLU A 249 5.18 -21.05 11.83
N ARG A 250 5.79 -20.42 12.85
CA ARG A 250 5.06 -19.58 13.80
C ARG A 250 4.51 -18.32 13.14
N LEU A 251 5.23 -17.74 12.19
CA LEU A 251 4.77 -16.58 11.41
C LEU A 251 3.53 -16.92 10.60
N ILE A 252 3.57 -18.02 9.83
CA ILE A 252 2.44 -18.50 9.03
C ILE A 252 1.20 -18.75 9.92
N ALA A 253 1.39 -19.42 11.04
CA ALA A 253 0.31 -19.70 11.98
C ALA A 253 -0.31 -18.43 12.60
N LEU A 254 0.48 -17.36 12.77
CA LEU A 254 -0.03 -16.07 13.22
C LEU A 254 -0.78 -15.32 12.11
N GLU A 255 -0.29 -15.37 10.89
CA GLU A 255 -0.97 -14.78 9.72
C GLU A 255 -2.34 -15.42 9.49
N GLU A 256 -2.44 -16.74 9.58
CA GLU A 256 -3.71 -17.48 9.52
C GLU A 256 -4.67 -17.05 10.64
N LYS A 257 -4.18 -16.87 11.86
CA LYS A 257 -5.02 -16.38 12.98
C LYS A 257 -5.50 -14.95 12.78
N ILE A 258 -4.67 -14.08 12.22
CA ILE A 258 -5.05 -12.70 11.89
C ILE A 258 -6.13 -12.70 10.81
N GLU A 259 -5.99 -13.53 9.79
CA GLU A 259 -6.99 -13.66 8.72
C GLU A 259 -8.31 -14.21 9.26
N MET A 260 -8.28 -15.26 10.08
CA MET A 260 -9.47 -15.81 10.74
C MET A 260 -10.17 -14.75 11.60
N ASN A 261 -9.43 -14.03 12.43
CA ASN A 261 -9.97 -12.94 13.25
C ASN A 261 -10.59 -11.82 12.40
N SER A 262 -9.90 -11.42 11.33
CA SER A 262 -10.41 -10.41 10.40
C SER A 262 -11.73 -10.84 9.74
N ASN A 263 -11.85 -12.12 9.36
CA ASN A 263 -13.07 -12.66 8.75
C ASN A 263 -14.21 -12.75 9.76
N GLU A 264 -13.94 -13.24 10.97
CA GLU A 264 -14.93 -13.40 12.04
C GLU A 264 -15.56 -12.06 12.48
N TYR A 265 -14.74 -11.00 12.57
CA TYR A 265 -15.18 -9.69 13.07
C TYR A 265 -15.35 -8.64 11.94
N SER A 266 -15.34 -9.06 10.68
CA SER A 266 -15.48 -8.15 9.52
C SER A 266 -16.74 -7.28 9.57
N PHE A 267 -17.84 -7.81 10.12
CA PHE A 267 -19.10 -7.07 10.27
C PHE A 267 -18.95 -5.80 11.12
N LEU A 268 -18.05 -5.77 12.09
CA LEU A 268 -17.79 -4.55 12.90
C LEU A 268 -17.19 -3.43 12.05
N HIS A 269 -16.24 -3.73 11.16
CA HIS A 269 -15.70 -2.75 10.22
C HIS A 269 -16.75 -2.31 9.19
N LYS A 270 -17.59 -3.25 8.73
CA LYS A 270 -18.67 -2.94 7.78
C LYS A 270 -19.73 -2.01 8.40
N LEU A 271 -20.02 -2.11 9.70
CA LEU A 271 -20.87 -1.12 10.40
C LEU A 271 -20.34 0.32 10.23
N LEU A 272 -19.03 0.51 10.13
CA LEU A 272 -18.41 1.83 10.04
C LEU A 272 -18.24 2.34 8.61
N THR A 273 -18.13 1.45 7.63
CA THR A 273 -17.69 1.81 6.27
C THR A 273 -18.73 1.49 5.18
N ALA A 274 -19.57 0.50 5.40
CA ALA A 274 -20.49 -0.02 4.38
C ALA A 274 -21.76 0.84 4.18
N THR A 275 -22.46 0.56 3.09
CA THR A 275 -23.76 1.14 2.72
C THR A 275 -24.59 0.09 1.95
N GLY A 276 -25.91 0.31 1.80
CA GLY A 276 -26.79 -0.63 1.09
C GLY A 276 -26.78 -2.03 1.70
N ASP A 277 -26.87 -3.03 0.84
CA ASP A 277 -26.99 -4.44 1.25
C ASP A 277 -25.85 -4.92 2.15
N GLU A 278 -24.65 -4.44 1.92
CA GLU A 278 -23.48 -4.80 2.74
C GLU A 278 -23.60 -4.30 4.19
N LEU A 279 -24.18 -3.11 4.39
CA LEU A 279 -24.46 -2.58 5.72
C LEU A 279 -25.61 -3.34 6.40
N VAL A 280 -26.64 -3.71 5.64
CA VAL A 280 -27.76 -4.53 6.13
C VAL A 280 -27.24 -5.90 6.61
N GLU A 281 -26.39 -6.55 5.82
CA GLU A 281 -25.74 -7.81 6.22
C GLU A 281 -24.91 -7.67 7.51
N ALA A 282 -24.15 -6.61 7.64
CA ALA A 282 -23.38 -6.35 8.85
C ALA A 282 -24.27 -6.16 10.08
N CYS A 283 -25.38 -5.45 9.94
CA CYS A 283 -26.37 -5.31 11.02
C CYS A 283 -27.07 -6.62 11.36
N LEU A 284 -27.37 -7.45 10.37
CA LEU A 284 -27.92 -8.80 10.58
C LEU A 284 -26.98 -9.67 11.42
N GLU A 285 -25.70 -9.71 11.05
CA GLU A 285 -24.67 -10.43 11.82
C GLU A 285 -24.55 -9.89 13.23
N TYR A 286 -24.55 -8.55 13.37
CA TYR A 286 -24.52 -7.88 14.68
C TYR A 286 -25.70 -8.27 15.57
N PHE A 287 -26.94 -8.25 15.06
CA PHE A 287 -28.13 -8.63 15.85
C PHE A 287 -28.13 -10.12 16.22
N LYS A 288 -27.65 -11.00 15.35
CA LYS A 288 -27.44 -12.41 15.68
C LYS A 288 -26.40 -12.58 16.79
N TRP A 289 -25.27 -11.89 16.69
CA TRP A 289 -24.24 -11.88 17.73
C TRP A 289 -24.79 -11.32 19.07
N LEU A 290 -25.63 -10.27 19.01
CA LEU A 290 -26.28 -9.69 20.18
C LEU A 290 -27.25 -10.70 20.86
N GLY A 291 -27.62 -11.78 20.18
CA GLY A 291 -28.39 -12.89 20.72
C GLY A 291 -29.87 -12.91 20.33
N PHE A 292 -30.29 -12.12 19.36
CA PHE A 292 -31.62 -12.26 18.76
C PHE A 292 -31.71 -13.54 17.95
N LYS A 293 -32.77 -14.35 18.16
CA LYS A 293 -32.92 -15.67 17.53
C LYS A 293 -33.60 -15.61 16.16
N ASP A 294 -34.58 -14.73 16.03
CA ASP A 294 -35.41 -14.58 14.82
C ASP A 294 -35.13 -13.22 14.18
N VAL A 295 -34.10 -13.18 13.31
CA VAL A 295 -33.66 -11.99 12.59
C VAL A 295 -33.77 -12.27 11.09
N ILE A 296 -34.70 -11.59 10.41
CA ILE A 296 -35.05 -11.82 9.01
C ILE A 296 -34.61 -10.62 8.17
N ASP A 297 -33.92 -10.89 7.10
CA ASP A 297 -33.62 -9.95 6.01
C ASP A 297 -34.84 -9.86 5.08
N LYS A 298 -35.54 -8.76 5.12
CA LYS A 298 -36.75 -8.57 4.29
C LYS A 298 -36.40 -8.21 2.85
N ASP A 299 -35.20 -7.70 2.59
CA ASP A 299 -34.77 -7.38 1.24
C ASP A 299 -34.49 -8.61 0.38
N LYS A 300 -34.25 -9.76 0.98
CA LYS A 300 -34.03 -11.04 0.28
C LYS A 300 -35.31 -11.87 0.05
N GLU A 301 -36.48 -11.44 0.53
CA GLU A 301 -37.75 -12.11 0.21
C GLU A 301 -38.24 -11.75 -1.20
N LEU A 302 -38.61 -12.76 -2.00
CA LEU A 302 -38.73 -12.72 -3.46
C LEU A 302 -40.00 -12.07 -4.05
N ASP A 303 -40.98 -11.60 -3.22
CA ASP A 303 -42.24 -11.02 -3.70
C ASP A 303 -42.46 -9.59 -3.13
N LYS A 304 -41.86 -8.59 -3.80
CA LYS A 304 -41.99 -7.19 -3.37
C LYS A 304 -42.95 -6.40 -4.27
N GLU A 305 -44.16 -6.14 -3.82
CA GLU A 305 -45.01 -5.07 -4.35
C GLU A 305 -44.75 -3.69 -3.72
N PHE A 306 -44.05 -3.62 -2.55
CA PHE A 306 -43.86 -2.38 -1.79
C PHE A 306 -42.45 -2.32 -1.15
N ASN A 307 -41.94 -1.09 -0.91
CA ASN A 307 -40.75 -0.86 -0.10
C ASN A 307 -41.05 -1.23 1.36
N GLU A 308 -40.36 -2.23 1.86
CA GLU A 308 -40.43 -2.74 3.23
C GLU A 308 -39.25 -2.23 4.06
N GLU A 309 -39.27 -2.54 5.35
CA GLU A 309 -38.12 -2.40 6.25
C GLU A 309 -36.99 -3.36 5.85
N ASP A 310 -35.76 -2.98 6.17
CA ASP A 310 -34.57 -3.81 5.81
C ASP A 310 -34.50 -5.08 6.64
N ILE A 311 -34.77 -4.98 7.97
CA ILE A 311 -34.68 -6.12 8.90
C ILE A 311 -35.92 -6.20 9.79
N GLN A 312 -36.38 -7.44 10.04
CA GLN A 312 -37.36 -7.76 11.06
C GLN A 312 -36.75 -8.63 12.16
N ILE A 313 -36.99 -8.26 13.41
CA ILE A 313 -36.58 -9.04 14.60
C ILE A 313 -37.83 -9.35 15.42
N ASN A 314 -38.19 -10.63 15.50
CA ASN A 314 -39.33 -11.07 16.30
C ASN A 314 -38.85 -11.60 17.66
N THR A 315 -39.40 -11.06 18.74
CA THR A 315 -39.07 -11.49 20.10
C THR A 315 -40.33 -12.02 20.79
N GLU A 316 -40.17 -13.06 21.60
CA GLU A 316 -41.29 -13.70 22.31
C GLU A 316 -41.89 -12.80 23.40
N ASP A 317 -41.06 -11.95 24.06
CA ASP A 317 -41.39 -11.16 25.21
C ASP A 317 -41.67 -9.68 24.92
N LYS A 318 -41.05 -9.10 23.86
CA LYS A 318 -41.11 -7.66 23.55
C LYS A 318 -41.88 -7.29 22.31
N GLY A 319 -42.13 -8.25 21.44
CA GLY A 319 -42.83 -8.04 20.19
C GLY A 319 -41.91 -7.95 18.96
N LEU A 320 -42.36 -7.26 17.93
CA LEU A 320 -41.72 -7.15 16.63
C LEU A 320 -40.94 -5.82 16.52
N LEU A 321 -39.63 -5.90 16.29
CA LEU A 321 -38.79 -4.74 15.98
C LEU A 321 -38.53 -4.71 14.48
N LEU A 322 -38.93 -3.62 13.83
CA LEU A 322 -38.64 -3.30 12.44
C LEU A 322 -37.45 -2.37 12.36
N VAL A 323 -36.48 -2.67 11.55
CA VAL A 323 -35.25 -1.88 11.42
C VAL A 323 -35.09 -1.35 10.00
N GLU A 324 -34.86 -0.06 9.89
CA GLU A 324 -34.48 0.63 8.66
C GLU A 324 -33.04 1.10 8.76
N ILE A 325 -32.22 0.84 7.75
CA ILE A 325 -30.78 1.05 7.80
C ILE A 325 -30.33 1.92 6.63
N LYS A 326 -29.57 2.97 6.90
CA LYS A 326 -29.04 3.86 5.87
C LYS A 326 -27.56 4.14 6.05
N GLY A 327 -26.76 3.95 4.99
CA GLY A 327 -25.36 4.41 4.92
C GLY A 327 -25.30 5.68 4.05
N ILE A 328 -24.90 6.80 4.66
CA ILE A 328 -24.91 8.12 4.01
C ILE A 328 -23.59 8.87 4.18
N ASN A 329 -23.32 9.83 3.28
CA ASN A 329 -22.11 10.67 3.37
C ASN A 329 -22.28 11.93 4.22
N GLY A 330 -23.47 12.16 4.78
CA GLY A 330 -23.80 13.30 5.64
C GLY A 330 -24.62 12.88 6.84
N THR A 331 -25.50 13.76 7.33
CA THR A 331 -26.46 13.49 8.40
C THR A 331 -27.84 13.15 7.81
N SER A 332 -28.68 12.45 8.59
CA SER A 332 -30.00 12.01 8.13
C SER A 332 -30.95 13.17 7.91
N THR A 333 -31.76 13.07 6.87
CA THR A 333 -32.91 13.96 6.64
C THR A 333 -34.12 13.52 7.46
N ASP A 334 -35.09 14.43 7.68
CA ASP A 334 -36.32 14.12 8.42
C ASP A 334 -37.12 13.00 7.73
N ALA A 335 -37.16 13.01 6.40
CA ALA A 335 -37.83 11.99 5.61
C ALA A 335 -37.23 10.58 5.81
N GLN A 336 -35.89 10.49 5.87
CA GLN A 336 -35.18 9.23 6.13
C GLN A 336 -35.45 8.72 7.55
N CYS A 337 -35.37 9.60 8.55
CA CYS A 337 -35.65 9.25 9.93
C CYS A 337 -37.10 8.78 10.14
N SER A 338 -38.08 9.30 9.37
CA SER A 338 -39.51 9.00 9.50
C SER A 338 -39.96 7.80 8.66
N GLN A 339 -39.13 7.25 7.80
CA GLN A 339 -39.49 6.14 6.90
C GLN A 339 -40.02 4.94 7.67
N ILE A 340 -39.34 4.52 8.73
CA ILE A 340 -39.71 3.35 9.52
C ILE A 340 -41.07 3.47 10.20
N PHE A 341 -41.56 4.69 10.50
CA PHE A 341 -42.87 4.91 11.10
C PHE A 341 -44.00 4.39 10.21
N LYS A 342 -43.90 4.59 8.89
CA LYS A 342 -44.89 4.08 7.92
C LYS A 342 -44.93 2.55 7.91
N ASN A 343 -43.78 1.90 8.00
CA ASN A 343 -43.65 0.45 8.04
C ASN A 343 -44.28 -0.11 9.34
N VAL A 344 -44.01 0.52 10.49
CA VAL A 344 -44.61 0.15 11.78
C VAL A 344 -46.14 0.25 11.74
N PHE A 345 -46.68 1.36 11.20
CA PHE A 345 -48.12 1.52 11.09
C PHE A 345 -48.75 0.43 10.22
N ARG A 346 -48.19 0.18 9.03
CA ARG A 346 -48.65 -0.85 8.12
C ARG A 346 -48.63 -2.23 8.77
N ARG A 347 -47.53 -2.64 9.42
CA ARG A 347 -47.44 -3.94 10.08
C ARG A 347 -48.41 -4.12 11.23
N ARG A 348 -48.70 -3.05 11.99
CA ARG A 348 -49.74 -3.07 13.04
C ARG A 348 -51.12 -3.37 12.47
N GLU A 349 -51.47 -2.76 11.31
CA GLU A 349 -52.75 -3.02 10.65
C GLU A 349 -52.80 -4.40 10.01
N GLU A 350 -51.78 -4.82 9.27
CA GLU A 350 -51.71 -6.12 8.59
C GLU A 350 -51.78 -7.29 9.56
N GLN A 351 -51.03 -7.22 10.67
CA GLN A 351 -50.92 -8.31 11.64
C GLN A 351 -51.87 -8.17 12.84
N GLN A 352 -52.70 -7.10 12.89
CA GLN A 352 -53.64 -6.82 13.98
C GLN A 352 -52.99 -6.88 15.36
N ARG A 353 -51.73 -6.35 15.48
CA ARG A 353 -50.93 -6.36 16.70
C ARG A 353 -50.41 -4.99 17.03
N PHE A 354 -50.27 -4.64 18.33
CA PHE A 354 -49.83 -3.31 18.79
C PHE A 354 -48.37 -3.30 19.27
N ASP A 355 -47.75 -4.44 19.45
CA ASP A 355 -46.38 -4.63 19.94
C ASP A 355 -45.35 -4.64 18.78
N VAL A 356 -45.49 -3.66 17.89
CA VAL A 356 -44.58 -3.42 16.77
C VAL A 356 -43.82 -2.13 17.02
N PHE A 357 -42.50 -2.19 16.99
CA PHE A 357 -41.58 -1.10 17.27
C PHE A 357 -40.74 -0.80 16.05
N GLY A 358 -40.32 0.47 15.87
CA GLY A 358 -39.46 0.90 14.77
C GLY A 358 -38.10 1.38 15.27
N LEU A 359 -37.04 0.97 14.60
CA LEU A 359 -35.68 1.43 14.85
C LEU A 359 -35.06 1.92 13.53
N TYR A 360 -34.56 3.14 13.51
CA TYR A 360 -33.78 3.68 12.42
C TYR A 360 -32.30 3.67 12.78
N ILE A 361 -31.46 3.07 11.93
CA ILE A 361 -30.01 2.99 12.13
C ILE A 361 -29.31 3.71 10.98
N VAL A 362 -28.34 4.57 11.29
CA VAL A 362 -27.58 5.28 10.29
C VAL A 362 -26.08 5.11 10.45
N ASN A 363 -25.40 4.78 9.36
CA ASN A 363 -23.96 4.97 9.21
C ASN A 363 -23.74 6.35 8.57
N ASN A 364 -23.66 7.39 9.42
CA ASN A 364 -23.49 8.77 8.99
C ASN A 364 -22.04 9.08 8.63
N GLU A 365 -21.85 10.03 7.71
CA GLU A 365 -20.51 10.53 7.31
C GLU A 365 -19.50 9.39 7.09
N ARG A 366 -19.94 8.30 6.43
CA ARG A 366 -19.23 7.02 6.33
C ARG A 366 -17.81 7.12 5.74
N GLY A 367 -17.49 8.20 5.02
CA GLY A 367 -16.15 8.50 4.50
C GLY A 367 -15.26 9.25 5.48
N VAL A 368 -15.77 9.57 6.69
CA VAL A 368 -15.04 10.28 7.74
C VAL A 368 -14.73 9.30 8.88
N GLU A 369 -13.56 9.46 9.50
CA GLU A 369 -13.19 8.71 10.70
C GLU A 369 -14.27 8.85 11.80
N PRO A 370 -14.73 7.75 12.41
CA PRO A 370 -15.85 7.78 13.36
C PRO A 370 -15.70 8.79 14.51
N LEU A 371 -14.49 9.00 15.03
CA LEU A 371 -14.22 9.99 16.10
C LEU A 371 -14.37 11.44 15.64
N SER A 372 -14.33 11.69 14.33
CA SER A 372 -14.46 13.02 13.73
C SER A 372 -15.87 13.29 13.18
N ARG A 373 -16.79 12.32 13.26
CA ARG A 373 -18.17 12.44 12.78
C ARG A 373 -19.04 13.30 13.70
N THR A 374 -20.10 13.84 13.13
CA THR A 374 -21.17 14.52 13.89
C THR A 374 -21.91 13.51 14.76
N ILE A 375 -21.84 13.65 16.08
CA ILE A 375 -22.46 12.75 17.07
C ILE A 375 -23.24 13.56 18.11
N PRO A 376 -24.54 13.27 18.32
CA PRO A 376 -25.38 12.37 17.53
C PRO A 376 -25.64 12.92 16.13
N PRO A 377 -25.91 12.06 15.11
CA PRO A 377 -26.17 12.49 13.74
C PRO A 377 -27.60 12.97 13.50
N PHE A 378 -28.32 13.26 14.58
CA PHE A 378 -29.73 13.68 14.58
C PHE A 378 -29.88 15.05 15.26
N ASN A 379 -30.71 15.91 14.66
CA ASN A 379 -31.05 17.19 15.27
C ASN A 379 -32.12 17.03 16.37
N GLN A 380 -32.30 18.08 17.19
CA GLN A 380 -33.25 18.08 18.32
C GLN A 380 -34.70 17.83 17.88
N GLN A 381 -35.10 18.28 16.69
CA GLN A 381 -36.46 18.08 16.20
C GLN A 381 -36.67 16.61 15.83
N GLN A 382 -35.71 16.00 15.12
CA GLN A 382 -35.73 14.57 14.76
C GLN A 382 -35.85 13.67 15.99
N ILE A 383 -35.12 13.99 17.05
CA ILE A 383 -35.20 13.25 18.34
C ILE A 383 -36.57 13.41 18.97
N LYS A 384 -37.13 14.62 19.02
CA LYS A 384 -38.48 14.87 19.56
C LYS A 384 -39.56 14.13 18.76
N ASP A 385 -39.47 14.17 17.46
CA ASP A 385 -40.41 13.48 16.57
C ASP A 385 -40.32 11.96 16.74
N ALA A 386 -39.13 11.43 16.93
CA ALA A 386 -38.92 10.00 17.20
C ALA A 386 -39.57 9.55 18.53
N VAL A 387 -39.52 10.39 19.57
CA VAL A 387 -40.22 10.13 20.84
C VAL A 387 -41.76 10.16 20.64
N ASN A 388 -42.27 11.15 19.93
CA ASN A 388 -43.71 11.33 19.68
C ASN A 388 -44.28 10.18 18.82
N GLU A 389 -43.51 9.75 17.81
CA GLU A 389 -43.86 8.68 16.88
C GLU A 389 -43.53 7.28 17.42
N LYS A 390 -42.97 7.18 18.61
CA LYS A 390 -42.58 5.92 19.28
C LYS A 390 -41.65 5.05 18.44
N ARG A 391 -40.56 5.63 17.93
CA ARG A 391 -39.49 4.95 17.21
C ARG A 391 -38.13 5.25 17.81
N GLY A 392 -37.17 4.33 17.68
CA GLY A 392 -35.80 4.50 18.09
C GLY A 392 -34.92 5.11 16.97
N LEU A 393 -33.92 5.86 17.35
CA LEU A 393 -32.85 6.39 16.50
C LEU A 393 -31.51 5.91 17.02
N CYS A 394 -30.75 5.23 16.18
CA CYS A 394 -29.43 4.68 16.50
C CYS A 394 -28.44 5.00 15.38
N TYR A 395 -27.16 4.97 15.66
CA TYR A 395 -26.12 5.09 14.65
C TYR A 395 -25.05 4.02 14.84
N THR A 396 -24.42 3.62 13.74
CA THR A 396 -23.56 2.44 13.71
C THR A 396 -22.32 2.54 14.59
N TRP A 397 -21.81 3.75 14.83
CA TRP A 397 -20.72 3.96 15.79
C TRP A 397 -21.11 3.63 17.24
N GLN A 398 -22.39 3.80 17.62
CA GLN A 398 -22.87 3.31 18.91
C GLN A 398 -22.85 1.79 18.98
N LEU A 399 -23.29 1.10 17.91
CA LEU A 399 -23.27 -0.36 17.87
C LEU A 399 -21.85 -0.92 17.92
N PHE A 400 -20.92 -0.27 17.23
CA PHE A 400 -19.51 -0.65 17.29
C PHE A 400 -18.95 -0.54 18.72
N ASN A 401 -19.18 0.57 19.41
CA ASN A 401 -18.73 0.74 20.80
C ASN A 401 -19.43 -0.22 21.74
N LEU A 402 -20.73 -0.42 21.56
CA LEU A 402 -21.53 -1.34 22.37
C LEU A 402 -20.99 -2.77 22.32
N TYR A 403 -20.44 -3.20 21.16
CA TYR A 403 -19.79 -4.49 21.04
C TYR A 403 -18.71 -4.66 22.14
N PHE A 404 -17.80 -3.71 22.25
CA PHE A 404 -16.72 -3.76 23.22
C PHE A 404 -17.22 -3.56 24.66
N GLU A 405 -18.21 -2.70 24.88
CA GLU A 405 -18.82 -2.51 26.21
C GLU A 405 -19.47 -3.81 26.73
N ILE A 406 -20.02 -4.62 25.82
CA ILE A 406 -20.59 -5.94 26.17
C ILE A 406 -19.46 -6.96 26.44
N GLU A 407 -18.42 -7.00 25.60
CA GLU A 407 -17.28 -7.91 25.79
C GLU A 407 -16.53 -7.58 27.09
N ASP A 408 -16.44 -6.30 27.46
CA ASP A 408 -15.84 -5.83 28.72
C ASP A 408 -16.77 -6.03 29.94
N GLY A 409 -18.01 -6.52 29.74
CA GLY A 409 -18.97 -6.78 30.79
C GLY A 409 -19.61 -5.52 31.43
N ILE A 410 -19.51 -4.37 30.74
CA ILE A 410 -20.11 -3.09 31.23
C ILE A 410 -21.64 -3.14 31.12
N ILE A 411 -22.13 -3.75 30.06
CA ILE A 411 -23.56 -3.96 29.80
C ILE A 411 -23.78 -5.39 29.29
N THR A 412 -24.92 -5.99 29.64
CA THR A 412 -25.24 -7.34 29.13
C THR A 412 -25.95 -7.30 27.77
N LYS A 413 -25.87 -8.38 27.00
CA LYS A 413 -26.62 -8.52 25.75
C LYS A 413 -28.13 -8.33 25.94
N GLN A 414 -28.71 -8.82 27.05
CA GLN A 414 -30.12 -8.69 27.37
C GLN A 414 -30.55 -7.25 27.67
N GLU A 415 -29.74 -6.50 28.38
CA GLU A 415 -29.96 -5.06 28.59
C GLU A 415 -29.90 -4.30 27.28
N ALA A 416 -28.87 -4.52 26.49
CA ALA A 416 -28.70 -3.91 25.17
C ALA A 416 -29.88 -4.22 24.22
N GLN A 417 -30.32 -5.50 24.16
CA GLN A 417 -31.55 -5.89 23.44
C GLN A 417 -32.78 -5.09 23.92
N SER A 418 -32.89 -4.88 25.24
CA SER A 418 -34.04 -4.17 25.80
C SER A 418 -34.03 -2.70 25.40
N ILE A 419 -32.88 -2.08 25.41
CA ILE A 419 -32.69 -0.66 25.08
C ILE A 419 -33.02 -0.34 23.64
N LEU A 420 -32.82 -1.28 22.73
CA LEU A 420 -33.15 -1.12 21.28
C LEU A 420 -34.65 -0.91 21.02
N PHE A 421 -35.54 -1.27 21.95
CA PHE A 421 -36.98 -1.01 21.87
C PHE A 421 -37.40 0.37 22.48
N ASN A 422 -36.45 1.18 22.91
CA ASN A 422 -36.73 2.51 23.46
C ASN A 422 -37.05 3.50 22.29
N ASN A 423 -37.74 4.59 22.68
CA ASN A 423 -38.10 5.66 21.75
C ASN A 423 -37.15 6.84 21.83
N GLY A 424 -36.97 7.56 20.74
CA GLY A 424 -36.04 8.67 20.63
C GLY A 424 -34.62 8.23 20.37
N LEU A 425 -33.65 9.02 20.75
CA LEU A 425 -32.23 8.64 20.60
C LEU A 425 -31.92 7.49 21.56
N ILE A 426 -31.45 6.39 21.00
CA ILE A 426 -31.00 5.23 21.77
C ILE A 426 -29.75 5.62 22.55
N ASP A 427 -29.77 5.34 23.87
CA ASP A 427 -28.62 5.51 24.74
C ASP A 427 -28.39 4.21 25.53
N PHE A 428 -27.23 3.58 25.29
CA PHE A 428 -26.84 2.34 25.96
C PHE A 428 -26.12 2.58 27.30
N ARG A 429 -25.83 3.83 27.61
CA ARG A 429 -25.26 4.17 28.90
C ARG A 429 -26.35 4.31 29.95
N PRO A 430 -26.16 3.70 31.12
CA PRO A 430 -27.13 3.76 32.21
C PRO A 430 -27.27 5.17 32.84
#